data_9527d490a8628eebff997a4e8725434e
#
_entry.id   9527d490a8628eebff997a4e8725434e
#
_cell.length_a   1.000
_cell.length_b   1.000
_cell.length_c   1.000
_cell.angle_alpha   90.00
_cell.angle_beta   90.00
_cell.angle_gamma   90.00
#
_symmetry.space_group_name_H-M   'P 1'
#
loop_
_entity.id
_entity.type
_entity.pdbx_description
1 polymer ?
#
loop_
_entity_poly.entity_id
_entity_poly.type
_entity_poly.pdbx_seq_one_letter_code
_entity_poly.pdbx_strand_id
1 'polypeptide(L)'
;MAKKSTAIDVTQGVIWQQLLSLCVPIFFSSFFQQAYTLIGTYIVGQFGGKLALGGIQATMVLTELCIGFCVGVGAGCAVITGQYFGQHDDERLSRSVHTAMTLALVGGIAFSILGIVFVEPMLVLMNTPHELLAEGVAYARCYFAAMVAALLLNMGTALLRAVGDTRGPAVIIASGCLVNVVLDIIFVAVLHME
;
A
#
# COMPACT_ATOMS: atom_id res chain seq x y z
N MET A 1 4.20 -11.25 -31.66
CA MET A 1 5.40 -10.70 -30.99
C MET A 1 5.29 -11.07 -29.52
N ALA A 2 6.02 -12.09 -29.06
CA ALA A 2 6.00 -12.51 -27.66
C ALA A 2 6.64 -11.39 -26.81
N LYS A 3 5.85 -10.79 -25.95
CA LYS A 3 6.32 -9.83 -24.95
C LYS A 3 7.30 -10.58 -24.03
N LYS A 4 8.58 -10.25 -24.11
CA LYS A 4 9.63 -10.83 -23.27
C LYS A 4 9.17 -10.71 -21.83
N SER A 5 8.86 -11.83 -21.18
CA SER A 5 8.50 -11.88 -19.75
C SER A 5 9.61 -11.23 -18.96
N THR A 6 9.28 -10.18 -18.22
CA THR A 6 10.20 -9.45 -17.32
C THR A 6 10.42 -10.24 -16.03
N ALA A 7 9.70 -11.36 -15.87
CA ALA A 7 9.82 -12.25 -14.73
C ALA A 7 11.18 -12.95 -14.76
N ILE A 8 11.87 -12.94 -13.65
CA ILE A 8 13.12 -13.66 -13.45
C ILE A 8 12.73 -15.12 -13.21
N ASP A 9 13.25 -16.02 -14.07
CA ASP A 9 13.07 -17.46 -13.84
C ASP A 9 13.90 -17.89 -12.64
N VAL A 10 13.25 -17.97 -11.48
CA VAL A 10 13.85 -18.33 -10.19
C VAL A 10 14.05 -19.84 -10.03
N THR A 11 13.71 -20.64 -11.03
CA THR A 11 13.82 -22.11 -10.97
C THR A 11 15.17 -22.62 -11.43
N GLN A 12 16.00 -21.79 -12.13
CA GLN A 12 17.29 -22.20 -12.71
C GLN A 12 18.41 -21.23 -12.30
N GLY A 13 19.53 -21.77 -11.82
CA GLY A 13 20.76 -20.99 -11.53
C GLY A 13 21.14 -20.91 -10.05
N VAL A 14 22.03 -19.96 -9.73
CA VAL A 14 22.54 -19.79 -8.36
C VAL A 14 21.54 -19.02 -7.52
N ILE A 15 20.94 -19.70 -6.56
CA ILE A 15 19.80 -19.20 -5.72
C ILE A 15 20.09 -17.83 -5.10
N TRP A 16 21.26 -17.60 -4.54
CA TRP A 16 21.55 -16.34 -3.86
C TRP A 16 21.65 -15.13 -4.81
N GLN A 17 22.11 -15.34 -6.07
CA GLN A 17 22.13 -14.27 -7.06
C GLN A 17 20.73 -13.88 -7.51
N GLN A 18 19.85 -14.86 -7.65
CA GLN A 18 18.45 -14.61 -7.98
C GLN A 18 17.72 -13.88 -6.83
N LEU A 19 17.95 -14.31 -5.58
CA LEU A 19 17.41 -13.63 -4.42
C LEU A 19 17.87 -12.16 -4.35
N LEU A 20 19.15 -11.88 -4.57
CA LEU A 20 19.65 -10.50 -4.62
C LEU A 20 18.99 -9.69 -5.75
N SER A 21 18.85 -10.28 -6.94
CA SER A 21 18.20 -9.63 -8.08
C SER A 21 16.74 -9.28 -7.80
N LEU A 22 16.02 -10.09 -7.00
CA LEU A 22 14.66 -9.81 -6.56
C LEU A 22 14.62 -8.78 -5.41
N CYS A 23 15.58 -8.85 -4.48
CA CYS A 23 15.63 -7.95 -3.33
C CYS A 23 15.91 -6.50 -3.73
N VAL A 24 16.76 -6.25 -4.71
CA VAL A 24 17.15 -4.89 -5.11
C VAL A 24 15.94 -4.02 -5.54
N PRO A 25 15.06 -4.45 -6.47
CA PRO A 25 13.88 -3.67 -6.82
C PRO A 25 12.90 -3.48 -5.65
N ILE A 26 12.76 -4.49 -4.79
CA ILE A 26 11.91 -4.41 -3.59
C ILE A 26 12.47 -3.37 -2.60
N PHE A 27 13.78 -3.39 -2.37
CA PHE A 27 14.45 -2.42 -1.51
C PHE A 27 14.23 -0.99 -2.01
N PHE A 28 14.46 -0.75 -3.30
CA PHE A 28 14.22 0.58 -3.88
C PHE A 28 12.76 1.00 -3.79
N SER A 29 11.81 0.09 -4.02
CA SER A 29 10.38 0.39 -3.85
C SER A 29 10.05 0.83 -2.43
N SER A 30 10.56 0.10 -1.43
CA SER A 30 10.36 0.43 -0.01
C SER A 30 11.05 1.74 0.37
N PHE A 31 12.24 1.97 -0.17
CA PHE A 31 12.97 3.23 0.04
C PHE A 31 12.19 4.43 -0.52
N PHE A 32 11.66 4.33 -1.73
CA PHE A 32 10.83 5.40 -2.31
C PHE A 32 9.55 5.62 -1.51
N GLN A 33 8.90 4.56 -1.03
CA GLN A 33 7.73 4.69 -0.15
C GLN A 33 8.07 5.42 1.15
N GLN A 34 9.19 5.11 1.81
CA GLN A 34 9.60 5.81 3.02
C GLN A 34 9.98 7.26 2.74
N ALA A 35 10.70 7.51 1.65
CA ALA A 35 11.09 8.84 1.26
C ALA A 35 9.87 9.74 1.01
N TYR A 36 8.86 9.25 0.26
CA TYR A 36 7.66 10.06 0.04
C TYR A 36 6.87 10.30 1.32
N THR A 37 6.78 9.33 2.23
CA THR A 37 6.11 9.52 3.52
C THR A 37 6.79 10.61 4.36
N LEU A 38 8.12 10.63 4.36
CA LEU A 38 8.88 11.69 5.04
C LEU A 38 8.66 13.06 4.39
N ILE A 39 8.67 13.13 3.06
CA ILE A 39 8.43 14.36 2.31
C ILE A 39 7.00 14.87 2.57
N GLY A 40 5.99 14.00 2.50
CA GLY A 40 4.59 14.36 2.79
C GLY A 40 4.42 14.89 4.22
N THR A 41 4.99 14.20 5.21
CA THR A 41 4.97 14.65 6.62
C THR A 41 5.66 16.01 6.79
N TYR A 42 6.78 16.23 6.09
CA TYR A 42 7.47 17.52 6.13
C TYR A 42 6.64 18.64 5.51
N ILE A 43 6.02 18.41 4.35
CA ILE A 43 5.15 19.38 3.65
C ILE A 43 3.96 19.74 4.54
N VAL A 44 3.24 18.76 5.08
CA VAL A 44 2.10 19.00 5.98
C VAL A 44 2.55 19.72 7.25
N GLY A 45 3.70 19.37 7.82
CA GLY A 45 4.24 20.02 9.01
C GLY A 45 4.59 21.49 8.80
N GLN A 46 5.04 21.87 7.59
CA GLN A 46 5.42 23.25 7.25
C GLN A 46 4.21 24.12 6.86
N PHE A 47 3.26 23.56 6.12
CA PHE A 47 2.17 24.31 5.49
C PHE A 47 0.80 24.05 6.15
N GLY A 48 0.52 22.85 6.63
CA GLY A 48 -0.76 22.46 7.26
C GLY A 48 -0.86 22.75 8.75
N GLY A 49 0.24 23.18 9.39
CA GLY A 49 0.26 23.56 10.79
C GLY A 49 0.28 22.37 11.78
N LYS A 50 0.33 22.73 13.08
CA LYS A 50 0.50 21.74 14.16
C LYS A 50 -0.74 20.84 14.36
N LEU A 51 -1.94 21.36 14.10
CA LEU A 51 -3.19 20.63 14.30
C LEU A 51 -3.35 19.54 13.23
N ALA A 52 -3.12 19.87 11.95
CA ALA A 52 -3.16 18.90 10.85
C ALA A 52 -2.14 17.76 11.05
N LEU A 53 -0.88 18.12 11.38
CA LEU A 53 0.15 17.13 11.67
C LEU A 53 -0.21 16.26 12.88
N GLY A 54 -0.75 16.85 13.95
CA GLY A 54 -1.21 16.14 15.13
C GLY A 54 -2.37 15.18 14.84
N GLY A 55 -3.33 15.58 14.01
CA GLY A 55 -4.42 14.74 13.53
C GLY A 55 -3.93 13.51 12.75
N ILE A 56 -3.00 13.71 11.82
CA ILE A 56 -2.36 12.61 11.08
C ILE A 56 -1.66 11.63 12.04
N GLN A 57 -0.86 12.14 12.97
CA GLN A 57 -0.13 11.32 13.94
C GLN A 57 -1.08 10.52 14.85
N ALA A 58 -2.19 11.11 15.27
CA ALA A 58 -3.19 10.42 16.09
C ALA A 58 -3.84 9.22 15.37
N THR A 59 -3.99 9.31 14.03
CA THR A 59 -4.59 8.24 13.22
C THR A 59 -3.59 7.20 12.75
N MET A 60 -2.29 7.46 12.87
CA MET A 60 -1.22 6.63 12.30
C MET A 60 -1.27 5.17 12.79
N VAL A 61 -1.46 4.97 14.10
CA VAL A 61 -1.54 3.63 14.70
C VAL A 61 -2.71 2.83 14.10
N LEU A 62 -3.87 3.47 13.92
CA LEU A 62 -5.06 2.83 13.38
C LEU A 62 -4.88 2.45 11.91
N THR A 63 -4.33 3.36 11.12
CA THR A 63 -4.06 3.12 9.69
C THR A 63 -2.99 2.05 9.48
N GLU A 64 -1.91 2.07 10.25
CA GLU A 64 -0.85 1.05 10.19
C GLU A 64 -1.35 -0.35 10.56
N LEU A 65 -2.21 -0.46 11.57
CA LEU A 65 -2.82 -1.73 11.94
C LEU A 65 -3.65 -2.32 10.80
N CYS A 66 -4.45 -1.49 10.14
CA CYS A 66 -5.23 -1.90 8.98
C CYS A 66 -4.35 -2.31 7.80
N ILE A 67 -3.31 -1.53 7.48
CA ILE A 67 -2.34 -1.86 6.42
C ILE A 67 -1.63 -3.18 6.76
N GLY A 68 -1.17 -3.35 8.00
CA GLY A 68 -0.49 -4.57 8.43
C GLY A 68 -1.35 -5.83 8.25
N PHE A 69 -2.65 -5.74 8.56
CA PHE A 69 -3.60 -6.83 8.30
C PHE A 69 -3.69 -7.12 6.79
N CYS A 70 -3.83 -6.10 5.97
CA CYS A 70 -3.94 -6.24 4.51
C CYS A 70 -2.68 -6.83 3.88
N VAL A 71 -1.51 -6.41 4.34
CA VAL A 71 -0.20 -6.96 3.91
C VAL A 71 -0.10 -8.43 4.30
N GLY A 72 -0.57 -8.81 5.52
CA GLY A 72 -0.59 -10.19 5.97
C GLY A 72 -1.47 -11.09 5.08
N VAL A 73 -2.68 -10.66 4.75
CA VAL A 73 -3.57 -11.37 3.82
C VAL A 73 -2.94 -11.48 2.43
N GLY A 74 -2.36 -10.39 1.93
CA GLY A 74 -1.65 -10.37 0.64
C GLY A 74 -0.47 -11.35 0.60
N ALA A 75 0.31 -11.43 1.67
CA ALA A 75 1.42 -12.37 1.80
C ALA A 75 0.93 -13.83 1.76
N GLY A 76 -0.18 -14.14 2.45
CA GLY A 76 -0.79 -15.47 2.39
C GLY A 76 -1.23 -15.86 0.97
N CYS A 77 -1.91 -14.95 0.26
CA CYS A 77 -2.32 -15.18 -1.13
C CYS A 77 -1.11 -15.32 -2.06
N ALA A 78 -0.05 -14.54 -1.83
CA ALA A 78 1.19 -14.61 -2.63
C ALA A 78 1.88 -15.98 -2.50
N VAL A 79 1.91 -16.58 -1.30
CA VAL A 79 2.48 -17.92 -1.09
C VAL A 79 1.74 -18.97 -1.91
N ILE A 80 0.41 -18.98 -1.86
CA ILE A 80 -0.42 -19.95 -2.60
C ILE A 80 -0.23 -19.76 -4.10
N THR A 81 -0.25 -18.51 -4.57
CA THR A 81 -0.07 -18.17 -5.99
C THR A 81 1.32 -18.57 -6.48
N GLY A 82 2.38 -18.33 -5.68
CA GLY A 82 3.73 -18.75 -5.99
C GLY A 82 3.90 -20.26 -6.06
N GLN A 83 3.21 -21.03 -5.21
CA GLN A 83 3.21 -22.48 -5.27
C GLN A 83 2.60 -23.01 -6.58
N TYR A 84 1.44 -22.48 -7.01
CA TYR A 84 0.82 -22.89 -8.28
C TYR A 84 1.66 -22.46 -9.48
N PHE A 85 2.28 -21.29 -9.42
CA PHE A 85 3.22 -20.84 -10.45
C PHE A 85 4.41 -21.79 -10.57
N GLY A 86 5.01 -22.21 -9.45
CA GLY A 86 6.12 -23.17 -9.45
C GLY A 86 5.75 -24.59 -9.90
N GLN A 87 4.47 -24.96 -9.76
CA GLN A 87 3.93 -26.24 -10.28
C GLN A 87 3.54 -26.20 -11.77
N HIS A 88 3.61 -25.02 -12.42
CA HIS A 88 3.13 -24.80 -13.78
C HIS A 88 1.64 -25.16 -13.98
N ASP A 89 0.83 -24.97 -12.93
CA ASP A 89 -0.62 -25.21 -12.96
C ASP A 89 -1.35 -23.89 -13.26
N ASP A 90 -1.46 -23.56 -14.55
CA ASP A 90 -2.02 -22.30 -15.00
C ASP A 90 -3.51 -22.12 -14.61
N GLU A 91 -4.26 -23.23 -14.51
CA GLU A 91 -5.68 -23.17 -14.13
C GLU A 91 -5.83 -22.76 -12.66
N ARG A 92 -5.10 -23.42 -11.75
CA ARG A 92 -5.13 -23.08 -10.33
C ARG A 92 -4.49 -21.74 -10.05
N LEU A 93 -3.44 -21.38 -10.78
CA LEU A 93 -2.82 -20.06 -10.73
C LEU A 93 -3.85 -18.96 -11.05
N SER A 94 -4.56 -19.10 -12.17
CA SER A 94 -5.60 -18.14 -12.57
C SER A 94 -6.71 -18.02 -11.52
N ARG A 95 -7.20 -19.15 -11.00
CA ARG A 95 -8.20 -19.16 -9.92
C ARG A 95 -7.70 -18.48 -8.65
N SER A 96 -6.46 -18.73 -8.25
CA SER A 96 -5.84 -18.10 -7.08
C SER A 96 -5.77 -16.59 -7.22
N VAL A 97 -5.33 -16.09 -8.38
CA VAL A 97 -5.26 -14.65 -8.65
C VAL A 97 -6.64 -14.00 -8.60
N HIS A 98 -7.65 -14.59 -9.26
CA HIS A 98 -9.02 -14.07 -9.24
C HIS A 98 -9.60 -14.04 -7.82
N THR A 99 -9.40 -15.12 -7.04
CA THR A 99 -9.87 -15.20 -5.66
C THR A 99 -9.19 -14.15 -4.78
N ALA A 100 -7.87 -13.97 -4.92
CA ALA A 100 -7.13 -12.96 -4.17
C ALA A 100 -7.58 -11.54 -4.51
N MET A 101 -7.82 -11.22 -5.78
CA MET A 101 -8.31 -9.90 -6.21
C MET A 101 -9.74 -9.66 -5.75
N THR A 102 -10.61 -10.68 -5.78
CA THR A 102 -11.98 -10.59 -5.24
C THR A 102 -11.95 -10.37 -3.73
N LEU A 103 -11.07 -11.08 -3.01
CA LEU A 103 -10.90 -10.91 -1.57
C LEU A 103 -10.39 -9.50 -1.24
N ALA A 104 -9.47 -8.94 -2.02
CA ALA A 104 -8.99 -7.58 -1.86
C ALA A 104 -10.09 -6.56 -2.11
N LEU A 105 -10.95 -6.77 -3.11
CA LEU A 105 -12.06 -5.87 -3.42
C LEU A 105 -13.13 -5.90 -2.30
N VAL A 106 -13.61 -7.08 -1.95
CA VAL A 106 -14.64 -7.25 -0.91
C VAL A 106 -14.11 -6.82 0.46
N GLY A 107 -12.89 -7.24 0.80
CA GLY A 107 -12.23 -6.83 2.03
C GLY A 107 -11.99 -5.31 2.07
N GLY A 108 -11.56 -4.71 0.95
CA GLY A 108 -11.38 -3.26 0.83
C GLY A 108 -12.67 -2.48 1.08
N ILE A 109 -13.77 -2.91 0.49
CA ILE A 109 -15.08 -2.30 0.73
C ILE A 109 -15.50 -2.44 2.20
N ALA A 110 -15.33 -3.63 2.78
CA ALA A 110 -15.67 -3.87 4.18
C ALA A 110 -14.83 -2.98 5.12
N PHE A 111 -13.50 -2.93 4.91
CA PHE A 111 -12.61 -2.08 5.71
C PHE A 111 -12.88 -0.59 5.50
N SER A 112 -13.22 -0.16 4.28
CA SER A 112 -13.60 1.23 3.99
C SER A 112 -14.85 1.62 4.79
N ILE A 113 -15.91 0.84 4.72
CA ILE A 113 -17.17 1.11 5.43
C ILE A 113 -16.95 1.10 6.95
N LEU A 114 -16.30 0.04 7.47
CA LEU A 114 -16.03 -0.08 8.90
C LEU A 114 -15.14 1.05 9.40
N GLY A 115 -14.08 1.38 8.65
CA GLY A 115 -13.16 2.47 9.00
C GLY A 115 -13.88 3.82 9.08
N ILE A 116 -14.67 4.18 8.06
CA ILE A 116 -15.41 5.45 8.03
C ILE A 116 -16.40 5.57 9.19
N VAL A 117 -17.10 4.46 9.52
CA VAL A 117 -18.11 4.44 10.59
C VAL A 117 -17.48 4.45 11.97
N PHE A 118 -16.42 3.68 12.17
CA PHE A 118 -15.86 3.45 13.51
C PHE A 118 -14.64 4.32 13.84
N VAL A 119 -14.10 5.13 12.91
CA VAL A 119 -12.90 5.93 13.16
C VAL A 119 -13.07 6.89 14.34
N GLU A 120 -14.20 7.58 14.43
CA GLU A 120 -14.45 8.55 15.48
C GLU A 120 -14.49 7.92 16.89
N PRO A 121 -15.31 6.87 17.15
CA PRO A 121 -15.27 6.19 18.45
C PRO A 121 -13.92 5.55 18.75
N MET A 122 -13.17 5.09 17.76
CA MET A 122 -11.83 4.55 17.96
C MET A 122 -10.84 5.62 18.41
N LEU A 123 -10.83 6.80 17.79
CA LEU A 123 -9.96 7.91 18.18
C LEU A 123 -10.31 8.44 19.60
N VAL A 124 -11.60 8.47 19.94
CA VAL A 124 -12.04 8.80 21.31
C VAL A 124 -11.53 7.75 22.31
N LEU A 125 -11.65 6.47 21.99
CA LEU A 125 -11.15 5.36 22.84
C LEU A 125 -9.62 5.42 23.04
N MET A 126 -8.88 5.91 22.04
CA MET A 126 -7.44 6.12 22.09
C MET A 126 -7.05 7.38 22.90
N ASN A 127 -8.01 8.06 23.52
CA ASN A 127 -7.81 9.31 24.26
C ASN A 127 -7.14 10.42 23.41
N THR A 128 -7.51 10.53 22.14
CA THR A 128 -7.04 11.61 21.28
C THR A 128 -7.53 12.95 21.81
N PRO A 129 -6.66 13.97 21.94
CA PRO A 129 -7.06 15.30 22.39
C PRO A 129 -8.19 15.88 21.54
N HIS A 130 -9.18 16.52 22.16
CA HIS A 130 -10.35 17.08 21.48
C HIS A 130 -9.98 18.07 20.37
N GLU A 131 -8.87 18.78 20.51
CA GLU A 131 -8.35 19.73 19.52
C GLU A 131 -7.91 19.05 18.21
N LEU A 132 -7.47 17.79 18.28
CA LEU A 132 -6.98 17.01 17.15
C LEU A 132 -8.04 16.07 16.57
N LEU A 133 -9.16 15.87 17.29
CA LEU A 133 -10.15 14.87 16.94
C LEU A 133 -10.82 15.17 15.60
N ALA A 134 -11.19 16.43 15.35
CA ALA A 134 -11.86 16.83 14.13
C ALA A 134 -10.98 16.59 12.89
N GLU A 135 -9.73 17.04 12.93
CA GLU A 135 -8.76 16.87 11.85
C GLU A 135 -8.41 15.39 11.67
N GLY A 136 -8.19 14.67 12.78
CA GLY A 136 -7.91 13.22 12.74
C GLY A 136 -9.04 12.41 12.11
N VAL A 137 -10.30 12.70 12.46
CA VAL A 137 -11.47 12.03 11.88
C VAL A 137 -11.62 12.35 10.38
N ALA A 138 -11.44 13.62 9.99
CA ALA A 138 -11.51 14.04 8.60
C ALA A 138 -10.46 13.33 7.75
N TYR A 139 -9.19 13.36 8.19
CA TYR A 139 -8.09 12.67 7.53
C TYR A 139 -8.35 11.16 7.42
N ALA A 140 -8.70 10.51 8.53
CA ALA A 140 -8.90 9.07 8.53
C ALA A 140 -10.09 8.64 7.66
N ARG A 141 -11.18 9.41 7.60
CA ARG A 141 -12.30 9.12 6.69
C ARG A 141 -11.87 9.15 5.23
N CYS A 142 -11.09 10.16 4.82
CA CYS A 142 -10.51 10.22 3.48
C CYS A 142 -9.58 9.03 3.20
N TYR A 143 -8.74 8.67 4.17
CA TYR A 143 -7.85 7.52 4.07
C TYR A 143 -8.62 6.21 3.90
N PHE A 144 -9.64 5.96 4.72
CA PHE A 144 -10.47 4.76 4.62
C PHE A 144 -11.31 4.74 3.33
N ALA A 145 -11.73 5.87 2.79
CA ALA A 145 -12.38 5.93 1.49
C ALA A 145 -11.47 5.43 0.35
N ALA A 146 -10.16 5.71 0.43
CA ALA A 146 -9.17 5.24 -0.54
C ALA A 146 -8.71 3.78 -0.30
N MET A 147 -9.15 3.13 0.79
CA MET A 147 -8.65 1.82 1.23
C MET A 147 -8.87 0.70 0.20
N VAL A 148 -9.95 0.76 -0.56
CA VAL A 148 -10.23 -0.22 -1.64
C VAL A 148 -9.10 -0.22 -2.67
N ALA A 149 -8.70 0.97 -3.14
CA ALA A 149 -7.62 1.11 -4.11
C ALA A 149 -6.27 0.67 -3.53
N ALA A 150 -6.00 1.02 -2.26
CA ALA A 150 -4.78 0.62 -1.57
C ALA A 150 -4.68 -0.90 -1.43
N LEU A 151 -5.77 -1.59 -1.06
CA LEU A 151 -5.81 -3.05 -0.97
C LEU A 151 -5.61 -3.74 -2.31
N LEU A 152 -6.26 -3.27 -3.36
CA LEU A 152 -6.08 -3.80 -4.71
C LEU A 152 -4.64 -3.63 -5.19
N LEU A 153 -4.03 -2.47 -4.92
CA LEU A 153 -2.62 -2.22 -5.26
C LEU A 153 -1.68 -3.15 -4.47
N ASN A 154 -1.88 -3.28 -3.16
CA ASN A 154 -1.07 -4.15 -2.31
C ASN A 154 -1.19 -5.61 -2.75
N MET A 155 -2.42 -6.10 -2.97
CA MET A 155 -2.66 -7.46 -3.44
C MET A 155 -2.02 -7.69 -4.81
N GLY A 156 -2.25 -6.81 -5.78
CA GLY A 156 -1.67 -6.93 -7.12
C GLY A 156 -0.13 -6.96 -7.11
N THR A 157 0.50 -6.09 -6.30
CA THR A 157 1.96 -6.09 -6.16
C THR A 157 2.48 -7.36 -5.48
N ALA A 158 1.78 -7.90 -4.48
CA ALA A 158 2.14 -9.14 -3.81
C ALA A 158 2.06 -10.34 -4.78
N LEU A 159 1.00 -10.43 -5.59
CA LEU A 159 0.81 -11.47 -6.59
C LEU A 159 1.88 -11.41 -7.71
N LEU A 160 2.21 -10.20 -8.20
CA LEU A 160 3.27 -10.04 -9.21
C LEU A 160 4.64 -10.47 -8.66
N ARG A 161 4.94 -10.12 -7.42
CA ARG A 161 6.17 -10.57 -6.75
C ARG A 161 6.20 -12.10 -6.59
N ALA A 162 5.05 -12.72 -6.32
CA ALA A 162 4.94 -14.17 -6.16
C ALA A 162 5.27 -14.95 -7.45
N VAL A 163 5.02 -14.35 -8.62
CA VAL A 163 5.38 -14.93 -9.92
C VAL A 163 6.74 -14.46 -10.46
N GLY A 164 7.57 -13.82 -9.59
CA GLY A 164 8.92 -13.40 -9.92
C GLY A 164 9.04 -12.05 -10.63
N ASP A 165 7.93 -11.33 -10.87
CA ASP A 165 7.97 -9.97 -11.38
C ASP A 165 8.06 -8.97 -10.21
N THR A 166 9.27 -8.50 -9.94
CA THR A 166 9.53 -7.44 -8.93
C THR A 166 9.74 -6.07 -9.57
N ARG A 167 10.03 -6.02 -10.88
CA ARG A 167 10.29 -4.76 -11.58
C ARG A 167 9.02 -4.00 -11.89
N GLY A 168 7.96 -4.70 -12.32
CA GLY A 168 6.66 -4.10 -12.58
C GLY A 168 6.11 -3.35 -11.36
N PRO A 169 5.95 -4.03 -10.21
CA PRO A 169 5.56 -3.37 -8.95
C PRO A 169 6.47 -2.21 -8.54
N ALA A 170 7.80 -2.35 -8.69
CA ALA A 170 8.75 -1.30 -8.34
C ALA A 170 8.53 -0.02 -9.16
N VAL A 171 8.31 -0.14 -10.48
CA VAL A 171 8.04 1.00 -11.36
C VAL A 171 6.69 1.64 -11.02
N ILE A 172 5.65 0.83 -10.78
CA ILE A 172 4.31 1.34 -10.41
C ILE A 172 4.39 2.13 -9.10
N ILE A 173 5.04 1.59 -8.08
CA ILE A 173 5.21 2.25 -6.78
C ILE A 173 6.02 3.54 -6.94
N ALA A 174 7.16 3.50 -7.63
CA ALA A 174 8.01 4.67 -7.81
C ALA A 174 7.28 5.80 -8.58
N SER A 175 6.54 5.45 -9.64
CA SER A 175 5.74 6.44 -10.38
C SER A 175 4.61 7.01 -9.52
N GLY A 176 3.94 6.17 -8.73
CA GLY A 176 2.91 6.60 -7.78
C GLY A 176 3.46 7.55 -6.72
N CYS A 177 4.62 7.25 -6.14
CA CYS A 177 5.29 8.14 -5.18
C CYS A 177 5.65 9.49 -5.81
N LEU A 178 6.15 9.50 -7.06
CA LEU A 178 6.47 10.73 -7.75
C LEU A 178 5.24 11.61 -7.99
N VAL A 179 4.16 10.99 -8.49
CA VAL A 179 2.87 11.69 -8.70
C VAL A 179 2.34 12.22 -7.38
N ASN A 180 2.41 11.45 -6.30
CA ASN A 180 1.95 11.87 -4.98
C ASN A 180 2.71 13.10 -4.48
N VAL A 181 4.05 13.11 -4.53
CA VAL A 181 4.88 14.26 -4.13
C VAL A 181 4.53 15.50 -4.96
N VAL A 182 4.31 15.35 -6.27
CA VAL A 182 3.92 16.48 -7.14
C VAL A 182 2.55 17.03 -6.74
N LEU A 183 1.59 16.14 -6.45
CA LEU A 183 0.24 16.54 -6.01
C LEU A 183 0.29 17.21 -4.63
N ASP A 184 1.07 16.70 -3.68
CA ASP A 184 1.24 17.30 -2.36
C ASP A 184 1.80 18.73 -2.47
N ILE A 185 2.80 18.93 -3.32
CA ILE A 185 3.33 20.28 -3.56
C ILE A 185 2.26 21.19 -4.18
N ILE A 186 1.49 20.71 -5.16
CA ILE A 186 0.44 21.51 -5.81
C ILE A 186 -0.68 21.85 -4.83
N PHE A 187 -1.22 20.86 -4.12
CA PHE A 187 -2.38 21.08 -3.26
C PHE A 187 -2.01 21.85 -1.99
N VAL A 188 -0.92 21.49 -1.34
CA VAL A 188 -0.55 22.09 -0.06
C VAL A 188 0.23 23.38 -0.23
N ALA A 189 1.27 23.40 -1.09
CA ALA A 189 2.14 24.56 -1.21
C ALA A 189 1.62 25.65 -2.18
N VAL A 190 0.87 25.29 -3.25
CA VAL A 190 0.38 26.26 -4.25
C VAL A 190 -1.07 26.65 -3.99
N LEU A 191 -1.94 25.67 -3.71
CA LEU A 191 -3.37 25.93 -3.49
C LEU A 191 -3.72 26.21 -2.04
N HIS A 192 -2.76 26.06 -1.11
CA HIS A 192 -2.96 26.27 0.33
C HIS A 192 -4.20 25.53 0.85
N MET A 193 -4.46 24.33 0.33
CA MET A 193 -5.52 23.47 0.83
C MET A 193 -5.00 22.76 2.09
N GLU A 194 -5.60 23.12 3.24
CA GLU A 194 -5.35 22.47 4.53
C GLU A 194 -6.11 21.17 4.69
#